data_6a9998365c62dfdd75529cb158e6400f
#
_entry.id   6a9998365c62dfdd75529cb158e6400f
#
_cell.length_a   1.000
_cell.length_b   1.000
_cell.length_c   1.000
_cell.angle_alpha   90.00
_cell.angle_beta   90.00
_cell.angle_gamma   90.00
#
_symmetry.space_group_name_H-M   'P 1'
#
loop_
_entity.id
_entity.type
_entity.pdbx_description
1 polymer ?
#
loop_
_entity_poly.entity_id
_entity_poly.type
_entity_poly.pdbx_seq_one_letter_code
_entity_poly.pdbx_strand_id
1 'polypeptide(L)'
;MKTNKLFILTGLAAIASTSCSQKENTSGQPAKPMNILYIMTDDHSFQTISAYDKRYIQTPNIDRIANEGVRFTNSFVANSISGPSRACMLTGKHSHKNGFIDNAHTFDGSQQTFPKLLRKAGYQTAMIGKWHLTSDPTGFDYWNILVGQGDYYNPIFIDNGEKRQIEGYATNITTDLA
;
A
#
# COMPACT_ATOMS: atom_id res chain seq x y z
N MET A 1 48.05 52.33 48.47
CA MET A 1 47.42 52.06 47.17
C MET A 1 47.79 50.65 46.78
N LYS A 2 46.87 49.71 46.92
CA LYS A 2 47.03 48.29 46.49
C LYS A 2 46.08 47.99 45.40
N THR A 3 46.54 47.75 44.19
CA THR A 3 45.82 47.41 43.02
C THR A 3 45.52 45.93 43.01
N ASN A 4 44.22 45.56 43.12
CA ASN A 4 43.74 44.20 42.95
C ASN A 4 43.58 43.87 41.43
N LYS A 5 44.34 42.90 40.99
CA LYS A 5 44.19 42.31 39.65
C LYS A 5 43.12 41.19 39.73
N LEU A 6 42.01 41.38 38.99
CA LEU A 6 40.96 40.40 38.82
C LEU A 6 41.37 39.42 37.69
N PHE A 7 41.55 38.17 38.01
CA PHE A 7 41.75 37.07 37.03
C PHE A 7 40.40 36.56 36.61
N ILE A 8 40.04 36.75 35.33
CA ILE A 8 38.89 36.12 34.71
C ILE A 8 39.35 34.78 34.16
N LEU A 9 38.84 33.68 34.75
CA LEU A 9 39.05 32.33 34.26
C LEU A 9 37.98 31.99 33.22
N THR A 10 38.31 32.02 31.94
CA THR A 10 37.44 31.57 30.86
C THR A 10 37.52 30.06 30.74
N GLY A 11 36.52 29.38 31.30
CA GLY A 11 36.33 27.94 31.09
C GLY A 11 35.82 27.62 29.68
N LEU A 12 36.64 26.97 28.89
CA LEU A 12 36.27 26.44 27.58
C LEU A 12 35.52 25.12 27.79
N ALA A 13 34.20 25.14 27.67
CA ALA A 13 33.38 23.90 27.65
C ALA A 13 33.48 23.24 26.26
N ALA A 14 34.23 22.16 26.16
CA ALA A 14 34.26 21.32 24.98
C ALA A 14 32.97 20.51 24.91
N ILE A 15 32.08 20.87 24.00
CA ILE A 15 30.88 20.05 23.64
C ILE A 15 31.39 18.93 22.76
N ALA A 16 31.49 17.73 23.34
CA ALA A 16 31.71 16.51 22.57
C ALA A 16 30.42 16.16 21.83
N SER A 17 30.30 16.53 20.55
CA SER A 17 29.29 16.04 19.64
C SER A 17 29.56 14.57 19.34
N THR A 18 28.85 13.66 20.01
CA THR A 18 28.78 12.26 19.60
C THR A 18 28.01 12.19 18.28
N SER A 19 28.75 12.25 17.18
CA SER A 19 28.28 11.88 15.88
C SER A 19 27.92 10.40 15.90
N CYS A 20 26.64 10.05 15.79
CA CYS A 20 26.22 8.70 15.44
C CYS A 20 26.80 8.39 14.06
N SER A 21 27.88 7.66 14.04
CA SER A 21 28.45 7.10 12.82
C SER A 21 27.46 6.06 12.29
N GLN A 22 26.60 6.47 11.34
CA GLN A 22 25.95 5.51 10.49
C GLN A 22 27.04 4.77 9.74
N LYS A 23 27.13 3.44 9.94
CA LYS A 23 27.96 2.58 9.10
C LYS A 23 27.44 2.75 7.67
N GLU A 24 28.14 3.54 6.86
CA GLU A 24 27.99 3.49 5.42
C GLU A 24 28.33 2.07 4.96
N ASN A 25 27.33 1.41 4.40
CA ASN A 25 27.48 0.11 3.76
C ASN A 25 28.25 0.36 2.45
N THR A 26 29.58 0.29 2.49
CA THR A 26 30.50 0.48 1.37
C THR A 26 30.58 -0.76 0.45
N SER A 27 29.47 -1.37 0.11
CA SER A 27 29.41 -2.24 -1.07
C SER A 27 28.73 -1.45 -2.20
N GLY A 28 29.51 -0.93 -3.12
CA GLY A 28 29.07 -0.07 -4.23
C GLY A 28 28.22 -0.75 -5.30
N GLN A 29 27.40 -1.75 -4.94
CA GLN A 29 26.33 -2.26 -5.79
C GLN A 29 25.01 -1.59 -5.35
N PRO A 30 24.28 -0.99 -6.30
CA PRO A 30 22.94 -0.49 -6.00
C PRO A 30 22.11 -1.62 -5.41
N ALA A 31 21.43 -1.35 -4.29
CA ALA A 31 20.55 -2.33 -3.65
C ALA A 31 19.54 -2.85 -4.69
N LYS A 32 19.43 -4.17 -4.83
CA LYS A 32 18.45 -4.78 -5.74
C LYS A 32 17.05 -4.32 -5.32
N PRO A 33 16.21 -3.81 -6.24
CA PRO A 33 14.85 -3.41 -5.93
C PRO A 33 14.08 -4.57 -5.27
N MET A 34 13.35 -4.28 -4.19
CA MET A 34 12.51 -5.25 -3.52
C MET A 34 11.20 -5.44 -4.26
N ASN A 35 10.67 -6.66 -4.26
CA ASN A 35 9.31 -6.91 -4.74
C ASN A 35 8.30 -6.25 -3.79
N ILE A 36 7.19 -5.78 -4.35
CA ILE A 36 6.11 -5.12 -3.62
C ILE A 36 4.84 -5.93 -3.81
N LEU A 37 4.27 -6.45 -2.73
CA LEU A 37 2.96 -7.08 -2.72
C LEU A 37 1.97 -6.16 -1.98
N TYR A 38 0.93 -5.72 -2.69
CA TYR A 38 -0.16 -4.94 -2.12
C TYR A 38 -1.42 -5.80 -2.06
N ILE A 39 -1.95 -6.00 -0.85
CA ILE A 39 -3.18 -6.77 -0.62
C ILE A 39 -4.26 -5.83 -0.08
N MET A 40 -5.41 -5.80 -0.71
CA MET A 40 -6.59 -5.04 -0.29
C MET A 40 -7.78 -5.97 -0.13
N THR A 41 -8.35 -6.00 1.06
CA THR A 41 -9.62 -6.68 1.34
C THR A 41 -10.80 -5.72 1.19
N ASP A 42 -11.97 -6.24 0.81
CA ASP A 42 -13.20 -5.47 0.63
C ASP A 42 -14.16 -5.80 1.79
N ASP A 43 -14.85 -4.78 2.33
CA ASP A 43 -15.78 -4.91 3.46
C ASP A 43 -15.23 -5.71 4.66
N HIS A 44 -13.92 -5.56 4.94
CA HIS A 44 -13.25 -6.27 5.99
C HIS A 44 -13.10 -5.39 7.24
N SER A 45 -13.90 -5.68 8.26
CA SER A 45 -13.85 -4.96 9.53
C SER A 45 -12.53 -5.26 10.29
N PHE A 46 -11.94 -4.24 10.90
CA PHE A 46 -10.73 -4.43 11.72
C PHE A 46 -10.95 -5.36 12.92
N GLN A 47 -12.18 -5.47 13.43
CA GLN A 47 -12.53 -6.40 14.52
C GLN A 47 -12.41 -7.87 14.11
N THR A 48 -12.41 -8.17 12.83
CA THR A 48 -12.22 -9.53 12.30
C THR A 48 -10.78 -9.82 11.87
N ILE A 49 -9.83 -9.02 12.35
CA ILE A 49 -8.39 -9.25 12.25
C ILE A 49 -7.83 -9.40 13.66
N SER A 50 -7.36 -10.61 14.03
CA SER A 50 -6.98 -10.90 15.42
C SER A 50 -5.78 -10.10 15.93
N ALA A 51 -4.98 -9.51 15.06
CA ALA A 51 -3.96 -8.54 15.44
C ALA A 51 -4.53 -7.25 16.07
N TYR A 52 -5.79 -6.90 15.76
CA TYR A 52 -6.49 -5.76 16.35
C TYR A 52 -7.48 -6.18 17.44
N ASP A 53 -8.23 -7.27 17.20
CA ASP A 53 -9.27 -7.75 18.13
C ASP A 53 -9.38 -9.27 18.10
N LYS A 54 -9.10 -9.92 19.22
CA LYS A 54 -9.05 -11.39 19.34
C LYS A 54 -10.40 -12.04 19.67
N ARG A 55 -11.48 -11.26 19.77
CA ARG A 55 -12.79 -11.74 20.28
C ARG A 55 -13.54 -12.63 19.28
N TYR A 56 -13.35 -12.44 17.98
CA TYR A 56 -14.22 -13.04 16.96
C TYR A 56 -13.58 -14.17 16.17
N ILE A 57 -12.35 -13.98 15.71
CA ILE A 57 -11.68 -14.92 14.83
C ILE A 57 -10.16 -14.85 15.03
N GLN A 58 -9.47 -15.91 14.67
CA GLN A 58 -8.00 -15.94 14.62
C GLN A 58 -7.53 -15.80 13.17
N THR A 59 -6.61 -14.87 12.93
CA THR A 59 -6.03 -14.60 11.61
C THR A 59 -4.49 -14.72 11.65
N PRO A 60 -3.95 -15.93 11.88
CA PRO A 60 -2.52 -16.10 12.22
C PRO A 60 -1.58 -15.61 11.13
N ASN A 61 -1.95 -15.72 9.86
CA ASN A 61 -1.11 -15.25 8.75
C ASN A 61 -1.11 -13.72 8.63
N ILE A 62 -2.25 -13.05 8.89
CA ILE A 62 -2.33 -11.59 8.93
C ILE A 62 -1.60 -11.09 10.17
N ASP A 63 -1.77 -11.76 11.32
CA ASP A 63 -1.09 -11.42 12.56
C ASP A 63 0.44 -11.53 12.43
N ARG A 64 0.95 -12.48 11.62
CA ARG A 64 2.38 -12.55 11.31
C ARG A 64 2.87 -11.28 10.63
N ILE A 65 2.14 -10.74 9.65
CA ILE A 65 2.49 -9.46 9.00
C ILE A 65 2.52 -8.34 10.02
N ALA A 66 1.54 -8.29 10.94
CA ALA A 66 1.47 -7.28 11.99
C ALA A 66 2.64 -7.39 13.00
N ASN A 67 3.08 -8.62 13.31
CA ASN A 67 4.14 -8.89 14.30
C ASN A 67 5.54 -8.68 13.73
N GLU A 68 5.75 -8.99 12.45
CA GLU A 68 7.05 -8.87 11.76
C GLU A 68 7.23 -7.51 11.08
N GLY A 69 6.16 -6.74 10.94
CA GLY A 69 6.15 -5.45 10.25
C GLY A 69 5.61 -4.31 11.12
N VAL A 70 4.74 -3.49 10.55
CA VAL A 70 4.14 -2.33 11.22
C VAL A 70 2.62 -2.46 11.21
N ARG A 71 2.00 -2.30 12.37
CA ARG A 71 0.55 -2.21 12.55
C ARG A 71 0.15 -0.76 12.82
N PHE A 72 -0.69 -0.19 11.97
CA PHE A 72 -1.25 1.14 12.17
C PHE A 72 -2.48 1.05 13.07
N THR A 73 -2.49 1.77 14.19
CA THR A 73 -3.61 1.83 15.13
C THR A 73 -4.60 2.95 14.82
N ASN A 74 -4.15 3.96 14.09
CA ASN A 74 -4.97 5.08 13.63
C ASN A 74 -4.77 5.24 12.13
N SER A 75 -5.76 4.82 11.35
CA SER A 75 -5.75 4.91 9.90
C SER A 75 -7.12 5.38 9.42
N PHE A 76 -7.15 6.24 8.41
CA PHE A 76 -8.38 6.86 7.93
C PHE A 76 -8.49 6.69 6.42
N VAL A 77 -9.71 6.46 5.95
CA VAL A 77 -9.99 6.33 4.52
C VAL A 77 -10.43 7.67 3.93
N ALA A 78 -9.96 7.95 2.71
CA ALA A 78 -10.36 9.17 1.99
C ALA A 78 -11.79 9.08 1.43
N ASN A 79 -12.26 7.86 1.12
CA ASN A 79 -13.61 7.53 0.72
C ASN A 79 -13.87 6.06 1.06
N SER A 80 -14.97 5.77 1.76
CA SER A 80 -15.29 4.42 2.26
C SER A 80 -16.06 3.55 1.26
N ILE A 81 -16.47 4.08 0.10
CA ILE A 81 -17.15 3.31 -0.94
C ILE A 81 -16.11 2.56 -1.77
N SER A 82 -16.41 1.31 -2.16
CA SER A 82 -15.50 0.36 -2.80
C SER A 82 -14.69 0.95 -3.98
N GLY A 83 -15.35 1.39 -5.05
CA GLY A 83 -14.69 1.94 -6.24
C GLY A 83 -13.90 3.22 -5.93
N PRO A 84 -14.50 4.25 -5.30
CA PRO A 84 -13.79 5.47 -4.92
C PRO A 84 -12.59 5.25 -4.00
N SER A 85 -12.66 4.31 -3.04
CA SER A 85 -11.51 3.93 -2.22
C SER A 85 -10.35 3.42 -3.08
N ARG A 86 -10.64 2.53 -4.04
CA ARG A 86 -9.65 1.98 -4.97
C ARG A 86 -9.03 3.07 -5.85
N ALA A 87 -9.83 4.00 -6.37
CA ALA A 87 -9.33 5.14 -7.13
C ALA A 87 -8.42 6.05 -6.29
N CYS A 88 -8.78 6.30 -5.02
CA CYS A 88 -7.94 7.07 -4.09
C CYS A 88 -6.60 6.37 -3.85
N MET A 89 -6.60 5.06 -3.63
CA MET A 89 -5.37 4.28 -3.43
C MET A 89 -4.47 4.29 -4.67
N LEU A 90 -5.05 4.10 -5.86
CA LEU A 90 -4.29 4.08 -7.11
C LEU A 90 -3.64 5.43 -7.43
N THR A 91 -4.36 6.52 -7.19
CA THR A 91 -3.95 7.87 -7.61
C THR A 91 -3.22 8.66 -6.52
N GLY A 92 -3.37 8.27 -5.24
CA GLY A 92 -2.93 9.08 -4.11
C GLY A 92 -3.74 10.38 -3.95
N LYS A 93 -4.94 10.48 -4.56
CA LYS A 93 -5.78 11.68 -4.56
C LYS A 93 -7.14 11.39 -3.95
N HIS A 94 -7.69 12.36 -3.22
CA HIS A 94 -9.09 12.31 -2.79
C HIS A 94 -10.07 12.25 -3.97
N SER A 95 -11.26 11.66 -3.77
CA SER A 95 -12.27 11.43 -4.81
C SER A 95 -12.64 12.67 -5.61
N HIS A 96 -12.77 13.84 -4.97
CA HIS A 96 -13.05 15.11 -5.65
C HIS A 96 -11.90 15.61 -6.55
N LYS A 97 -10.68 15.06 -6.37
CA LYS A 97 -9.50 15.38 -7.20
C LYS A 97 -9.26 14.35 -8.30
N ASN A 98 -9.58 13.08 -8.06
CA ASN A 98 -9.45 12.04 -9.07
C ASN A 98 -10.71 11.88 -9.93
N GLY A 99 -11.84 12.53 -9.56
CA GLY A 99 -13.09 12.51 -10.30
C GLY A 99 -13.96 11.26 -10.10
N PHE A 100 -13.50 10.28 -9.34
CA PHE A 100 -14.24 9.04 -9.09
C PHE A 100 -14.89 9.09 -7.71
N ILE A 101 -16.10 9.66 -7.64
CA ILE A 101 -16.76 10.03 -6.37
C ILE A 101 -17.73 8.97 -5.84
N ASP A 102 -18.25 8.10 -6.70
CA ASP A 102 -19.15 7.00 -6.36
C ASP A 102 -19.00 5.84 -7.36
N ASN A 103 -19.75 4.74 -7.15
CA ASN A 103 -19.70 3.55 -8.00
C ASN A 103 -20.43 3.69 -9.35
N ALA A 104 -21.10 4.81 -9.61
CA ALA A 104 -21.80 5.06 -10.90
C ALA A 104 -20.88 5.70 -11.95
N HIS A 105 -19.73 6.21 -11.52
CA HIS A 105 -18.75 6.83 -12.40
C HIS A 105 -17.83 5.80 -13.07
N THR A 106 -17.15 6.24 -14.13
CA THR A 106 -16.06 5.49 -14.77
C THR A 106 -14.74 6.14 -14.39
N PHE A 107 -13.78 5.37 -13.94
CA PHE A 107 -12.46 5.87 -13.59
C PHE A 107 -11.68 6.29 -14.83
N ASP A 108 -11.17 7.51 -14.82
CA ASP A 108 -10.23 7.97 -15.84
C ASP A 108 -8.87 7.31 -15.68
N GLY A 109 -8.67 6.22 -16.42
CA GLY A 109 -7.43 5.46 -16.44
C GLY A 109 -6.24 6.20 -17.05
N SER A 110 -6.41 7.39 -17.65
CA SER A 110 -5.29 8.20 -18.17
C SER A 110 -4.49 8.86 -17.05
N GLN A 111 -5.08 9.06 -15.89
CA GLN A 111 -4.44 9.66 -14.73
C GLN A 111 -3.16 8.92 -14.32
N GLN A 112 -2.27 9.64 -13.65
CA GLN A 112 -1.11 9.04 -13.01
C GLN A 112 -1.55 8.17 -11.83
N THR A 113 -1.09 6.92 -11.82
CA THR A 113 -1.30 5.95 -10.75
C THR A 113 0.03 5.35 -10.31
N PHE A 114 0.09 4.81 -9.08
CA PHE A 114 1.34 4.23 -8.59
C PHE A 114 1.86 3.06 -9.44
N PRO A 115 1.03 2.17 -10.04
CA PRO A 115 1.53 1.13 -10.93
C PRO A 115 2.24 1.70 -12.17
N LYS A 116 1.73 2.80 -12.75
CA LYS A 116 2.41 3.49 -13.86
C LYS A 116 3.78 4.02 -13.46
N LEU A 117 3.92 4.52 -12.23
CA LEU A 117 5.22 4.98 -11.70
C LEU A 117 6.17 3.81 -11.47
N LEU A 118 5.68 2.70 -10.93
CA LEU A 118 6.48 1.48 -10.74
C LEU A 118 6.98 0.92 -12.08
N ARG A 119 6.13 0.87 -13.10
CA ARG A 119 6.56 0.47 -14.45
C ARG A 119 7.67 1.38 -15.00
N LYS A 120 7.54 2.70 -14.82
CA LYS A 120 8.60 3.65 -15.22
C LYS A 120 9.91 3.41 -14.46
N ALA A 121 9.83 2.89 -13.24
CA ALA A 121 10.98 2.51 -12.43
C ALA A 121 11.51 1.10 -12.75
N GLY A 122 10.96 0.42 -13.77
CA GLY A 122 11.42 -0.89 -14.23
C GLY A 122 10.79 -2.10 -13.54
N TYR A 123 9.72 -1.89 -12.74
CA TYR A 123 8.96 -3.00 -12.17
C TYR A 123 8.01 -3.61 -13.20
N GLN A 124 7.86 -4.93 -13.16
CA GLN A 124 6.69 -5.59 -13.72
C GLN A 124 5.52 -5.42 -12.75
N THR A 125 4.32 -5.15 -13.29
CA THR A 125 3.14 -4.84 -12.49
C THR A 125 1.98 -5.74 -12.85
N ALA A 126 1.27 -6.26 -11.84
CA ALA A 126 0.09 -7.07 -12.04
C ALA A 126 -1.08 -6.58 -11.16
N MET A 127 -2.31 -6.76 -11.65
CA MET A 127 -3.55 -6.54 -10.90
C MET A 127 -4.41 -7.80 -10.95
N ILE A 128 -4.72 -8.38 -9.79
CA ILE A 128 -5.51 -9.60 -9.68
C ILE A 128 -6.66 -9.39 -8.69
N GLY A 129 -7.85 -9.86 -9.04
CA GLY A 129 -9.04 -9.81 -8.20
C GLY A 129 -9.95 -8.60 -8.46
N LYS A 130 -10.58 -8.05 -7.42
CA LYS A 130 -11.59 -6.99 -7.58
C LYS A 130 -10.98 -5.66 -8.03
N TRP A 131 -11.38 -5.21 -9.21
CA TRP A 131 -11.03 -3.89 -9.77
C TRP A 131 -12.09 -2.82 -9.48
N HIS A 132 -13.32 -3.05 -9.92
CA HIS A 132 -14.52 -2.25 -9.64
C HIS A 132 -14.40 -0.74 -9.96
N LEU A 133 -13.75 -0.40 -11.07
CA LEU A 133 -13.58 0.99 -11.52
C LEU A 133 -14.27 1.29 -12.86
N THR A 134 -15.07 0.35 -13.37
CA THR A 134 -15.85 0.45 -14.63
C THR A 134 -15.00 0.52 -15.90
N SER A 135 -13.77 1.04 -15.82
CA SER A 135 -12.78 1.02 -16.91
C SER A 135 -11.84 -0.19 -16.79
N ASP A 136 -11.17 -0.55 -17.86
CA ASP A 136 -10.09 -1.53 -17.83
C ASP A 136 -8.88 -1.03 -17.02
N PRO A 137 -8.12 -1.92 -16.39
CA PRO A 137 -6.88 -1.56 -15.70
C PRO A 137 -5.84 -0.95 -16.65
N THR A 138 -5.22 0.13 -16.22
CA THR A 138 -4.12 0.77 -16.94
C THR A 138 -2.87 0.87 -16.08
N GLY A 139 -1.70 0.72 -16.70
CA GLY A 139 -0.42 0.79 -15.97
C GLY A 139 0.00 -0.55 -15.37
N PHE A 140 -0.62 -1.65 -15.81
CA PHE A 140 -0.24 -3.01 -15.46
C PHE A 140 0.26 -3.75 -16.69
N ASP A 141 1.22 -4.64 -16.51
CA ASP A 141 1.72 -5.54 -17.55
C ASP A 141 0.83 -6.78 -17.70
N TYR A 142 0.18 -7.16 -16.59
CA TYR A 142 -0.79 -8.24 -16.52
C TYR A 142 -1.98 -7.84 -15.63
N TRP A 143 -3.18 -8.23 -16.01
CA TRP A 143 -4.33 -8.10 -15.13
C TRP A 143 -5.36 -9.19 -15.35
N ASN A 144 -5.95 -9.65 -14.25
CA ASN A 144 -7.00 -10.65 -14.22
C ASN A 144 -8.00 -10.27 -13.13
N ILE A 145 -9.10 -9.64 -13.56
CA ILE A 145 -10.00 -8.93 -12.65
C ILE A 145 -11.40 -9.52 -12.66
N LEU A 146 -12.09 -9.42 -11.53
CA LEU A 146 -13.50 -9.76 -11.41
C LEU A 146 -14.37 -8.76 -12.19
N VAL A 147 -15.43 -9.25 -12.83
CA VAL A 147 -16.45 -8.41 -13.45
C VAL A 147 -17.27 -7.70 -12.39
N GLY A 148 -17.26 -6.37 -12.40
CA GLY A 148 -18.01 -5.55 -11.45
C GLY A 148 -17.65 -5.82 -9.99
N GLN A 149 -18.63 -6.16 -9.17
CA GLN A 149 -18.44 -6.57 -7.75
C GLN A 149 -17.79 -7.95 -7.64
N GLY A 150 -18.01 -8.82 -8.62
CA GLY A 150 -17.65 -10.23 -8.60
C GLY A 150 -18.64 -11.09 -7.82
N ASP A 151 -18.94 -12.27 -8.36
CA ASP A 151 -19.67 -13.30 -7.64
C ASP A 151 -18.75 -14.03 -6.67
N TYR A 152 -19.26 -14.46 -5.50
CA TYR A 152 -18.47 -15.22 -4.53
C TYR A 152 -18.12 -16.63 -5.01
N TYR A 153 -19.02 -17.24 -5.80
CA TYR A 153 -18.84 -18.59 -6.35
C TYR A 153 -18.95 -18.57 -7.86
N ASN A 154 -18.05 -19.32 -8.50
CA ASN A 154 -17.95 -19.46 -9.96
C ASN A 154 -17.93 -18.09 -10.68
N PRO A 155 -17.08 -17.16 -10.22
CA PRO A 155 -17.03 -15.80 -10.74
C PRO A 155 -16.56 -15.76 -12.20
N ILE A 156 -16.98 -14.70 -12.88
CA ILE A 156 -16.40 -14.35 -14.18
C ILE A 156 -15.22 -13.41 -13.96
N PHE A 157 -14.08 -13.78 -14.49
CA PHE A 157 -12.88 -12.96 -14.58
C PHE A 157 -12.70 -12.40 -15.98
N ILE A 158 -11.99 -11.29 -16.07
CA ILE A 158 -11.46 -10.74 -17.34
C ILE A 158 -9.94 -10.83 -17.26
N ASP A 159 -9.36 -11.74 -18.04
CA ASP A 159 -7.93 -11.98 -18.14
C ASP A 159 -7.38 -11.20 -19.34
N ASN A 160 -6.71 -10.06 -19.10
CA ASN A 160 -6.21 -9.17 -20.13
C ASN A 160 -7.22 -8.89 -21.29
N GLY A 161 -8.49 -8.73 -20.94
CA GLY A 161 -9.57 -8.44 -21.87
C GLY A 161 -10.44 -9.63 -22.24
N GLU A 162 -10.04 -10.86 -21.97
CA GLU A 162 -10.81 -12.08 -22.27
C GLU A 162 -11.63 -12.54 -21.07
N LYS A 163 -12.96 -12.64 -21.23
CA LYS A 163 -13.85 -13.12 -20.17
C LYS A 163 -13.84 -14.63 -20.08
N ARG A 164 -13.70 -15.15 -18.83
CA ARG A 164 -13.85 -16.57 -18.53
C ARG A 164 -14.50 -16.78 -17.18
N GLN A 165 -15.37 -17.76 -17.06
CA GLN A 165 -15.89 -18.21 -15.79
C GLN A 165 -14.92 -19.24 -15.20
N ILE A 166 -14.66 -19.13 -13.90
CA ILE A 166 -13.78 -20.06 -13.15
C ILE A 166 -14.61 -20.67 -12.05
N GLU A 167 -14.65 -22.00 -11.99
CA GLU A 167 -15.36 -22.74 -10.94
C GLU A 167 -14.61 -22.62 -9.61
N GLY A 168 -15.36 -22.36 -8.53
CA GLY A 168 -14.82 -22.28 -7.18
C GLY A 168 -15.16 -21.00 -6.44
N TYR A 169 -14.52 -20.79 -5.29
CA TYR A 169 -14.72 -19.62 -4.43
C TYR A 169 -13.76 -18.49 -4.83
N ALA A 170 -14.30 -17.29 -5.04
CA ALA A 170 -13.58 -16.15 -5.61
C ALA A 170 -12.27 -15.79 -4.89
N THR A 171 -12.24 -15.87 -3.55
CA THR A 171 -11.03 -15.53 -2.79
C THR A 171 -9.93 -16.57 -3.01
N ASN A 172 -10.27 -17.87 -3.07
CA ASN A 172 -9.32 -18.93 -3.36
C ASN A 172 -8.75 -18.75 -4.76
N ILE A 173 -9.63 -18.57 -5.76
CA ILE A 173 -9.24 -18.35 -7.16
C ILE A 173 -8.31 -17.13 -7.27
N THR A 174 -8.67 -16.00 -6.63
CA THR A 174 -7.84 -14.78 -6.64
C THR A 174 -6.47 -15.03 -6.02
N THR A 175 -6.41 -15.84 -4.95
CA THR A 175 -5.15 -16.18 -4.28
C THR A 175 -4.28 -17.10 -5.13
N ASP A 176 -4.91 -18.06 -5.82
CA ASP A 176 -4.19 -19.02 -6.68
C ASP A 176 -3.65 -18.35 -7.97
N LEU A 177 -4.29 -17.26 -8.41
CA LEU A 177 -3.85 -16.47 -9.55
C LEU A 177 -2.74 -15.47 -9.21
N ALA A 178 -2.55 -15.13 -7.92
CA ALA A 178 -1.59 -14.13 -7.44
C ALA A 178 -0.23 -14.75 -7.08
#